data_a94baae394b34ab015a651545b10a108
#
_entry.id   a94baae394b34ab015a651545b10a108
#
_cell.length_a   1.000
_cell.length_b   1.000
_cell.length_c   1.000
_cell.angle_alpha   90.00
_cell.angle_beta   90.00
_cell.angle_gamma   90.00
#
_symmetry.space_group_name_H-M   'P 1'
#
loop_
_entity.id
_entity.type
_entity.pdbx_description
1 polymer ?
#
loop_
_entity_poly.entity_id
_entity_poly.type
_entity_poly.pdbx_seq_one_letter_code
_entity_poly.pdbx_strand_id
1 'polypeptide(L)'
;IEAGVREIEDMHEYYWENYTEMDQYGYEEFDNRQALLAQVNANQEQLLLRKRFRNMQDSPFFGRVDFIYQGDEEPEQFYIGIGNLAERAGSRPLVNDWRAPVSGLFYDYDKGPASYQAPLGTICGEIASKWQYKIRNGRMIYQFESDVKIDDEILMAELGSGGSTALKNIVRTIQKEQNAIIRNTRDKIMVIQGAAGSGKTSIALHRIAYLLYHDRKNLKSSNILILSPNSIFF
;
A
#
# COMPACT_ATOMS: atom_id res chain seq x y z
N ILE A 1 -17.89 7.39 -12.86
CA ILE A 1 -17.73 5.94 -12.69
C ILE A 1 -18.74 5.21 -13.57
N GLU A 2 -20.03 5.50 -13.49
CA GLU A 2 -21.06 4.88 -14.34
C GLU A 2 -20.91 5.25 -15.83
N ALA A 3 -20.49 6.47 -16.15
CA ALA A 3 -20.20 6.89 -17.52
C ALA A 3 -19.05 6.06 -18.14
N GLY A 4 -17.98 5.79 -17.40
CA GLY A 4 -16.84 5.00 -17.88
C GLY A 4 -17.17 3.51 -18.08
N VAL A 5 -18.18 2.96 -17.38
CA VAL A 5 -18.62 1.56 -17.60
C VAL A 5 -19.44 1.45 -18.89
N ARG A 6 -20.32 2.41 -19.16
CA ARG A 6 -21.06 2.45 -20.43
C ARG A 6 -20.16 2.64 -21.63
N GLU A 7 -19.18 3.53 -21.52
CA GLU A 7 -18.20 3.76 -22.58
C GLU A 7 -17.36 2.50 -22.91
N ILE A 8 -17.12 1.62 -21.92
CA ILE A 8 -16.47 0.32 -22.10
C ILE A 8 -17.40 -0.69 -22.79
N GLU A 9 -18.67 -0.73 -22.41
CA GLU A 9 -19.68 -1.62 -22.99
C GLU A 9 -19.95 -1.23 -24.44
N ASP A 10 -20.15 0.06 -24.72
CA ASP A 10 -20.38 0.60 -26.06
C ASP A 10 -19.19 0.35 -27.01
N MET A 11 -17.95 0.42 -26.49
CA MET A 11 -16.75 0.16 -27.29
C MET A 11 -16.47 -1.32 -27.51
N HIS A 12 -16.83 -2.18 -26.59
CA HIS A 12 -16.73 -3.62 -26.77
C HIS A 12 -17.70 -4.10 -27.85
N GLU A 13 -18.92 -3.52 -27.89
CA GLU A 13 -19.92 -3.79 -28.91
C GLU A 13 -19.48 -3.26 -30.27
N TYR A 14 -18.98 -2.01 -30.33
CA TYR A 14 -18.40 -1.41 -31.54
C TYR A 14 -17.23 -2.23 -32.14
N TYR A 15 -16.36 -2.80 -31.29
CA TYR A 15 -15.23 -3.62 -31.73
C TYR A 15 -15.68 -4.93 -32.37
N TRP A 16 -16.68 -5.60 -31.78
CA TRP A 16 -17.18 -6.86 -32.33
C TRP A 16 -17.96 -6.66 -33.63
N GLU A 17 -18.69 -5.57 -33.76
CA GLU A 17 -19.40 -5.22 -35.00
C GLU A 17 -18.45 -4.90 -36.16
N ASN A 18 -17.30 -4.28 -35.89
CA ASN A 18 -16.34 -3.87 -36.92
C ASN A 18 -15.18 -4.86 -37.14
N TYR A 19 -15.07 -5.91 -36.32
CA TYR A 19 -14.00 -6.90 -36.41
C TYR A 19 -14.02 -7.66 -37.74
N THR A 20 -15.14 -7.88 -38.34
CA THR A 20 -15.34 -8.59 -39.60
C THR A 20 -15.00 -7.75 -40.87
N GLU A 21 -14.95 -6.44 -40.78
CA GLU A 21 -14.60 -5.56 -41.92
C GLU A 21 -13.13 -5.20 -41.99
N MET A 22 -12.33 -5.42 -40.95
CA MET A 22 -10.92 -5.02 -40.86
C MET A 22 -9.94 -5.93 -41.60
N ASP A 23 -10.36 -7.03 -42.20
CA ASP A 23 -9.47 -8.06 -42.76
C ASP A 23 -8.91 -7.70 -44.13
N GLN A 24 -9.21 -6.53 -44.71
CA GLN A 24 -8.83 -6.14 -46.05
C GLN A 24 -7.63 -5.17 -46.20
N TYR A 25 -7.17 -4.51 -45.13
CA TYR A 25 -6.09 -3.50 -45.22
C TYR A 25 -5.07 -3.60 -44.07
N GLY A 26 -4.02 -4.38 -44.26
CA GLY A 26 -3.04 -4.75 -43.24
C GLY A 26 -2.16 -3.64 -42.61
N TYR A 27 -2.29 -2.36 -42.98
CA TYR A 27 -1.56 -1.25 -42.36
C TYR A 27 -2.41 -0.49 -41.30
N GLU A 28 -3.71 -0.43 -41.44
CA GLU A 28 -4.62 0.13 -40.45
C GLU A 28 -4.75 -0.78 -39.21
N GLU A 29 -4.48 -2.08 -39.37
CA GLU A 29 -4.59 -3.11 -38.35
C GLU A 29 -3.60 -2.90 -37.19
N PHE A 30 -2.36 -2.44 -37.47
CA PHE A 30 -1.34 -2.26 -36.44
C PHE A 30 -1.65 -1.07 -35.51
N ASP A 31 -2.05 0.08 -36.06
CA ASP A 31 -2.36 1.28 -35.29
C ASP A 31 -3.67 1.11 -34.51
N ASN A 32 -4.66 0.46 -35.09
CA ASN A 32 -5.91 0.12 -34.42
C ASN A 32 -5.71 -0.90 -33.29
N ARG A 33 -4.82 -1.88 -33.49
CA ARG A 33 -4.44 -2.85 -32.45
C ARG A 33 -3.68 -2.21 -31.31
N GLN A 34 -2.79 -1.25 -31.57
CA GLN A 34 -2.08 -0.47 -30.55
C GLN A 34 -3.05 0.41 -29.77
N ALA A 35 -3.98 1.09 -30.44
CA ALA A 35 -5.01 1.90 -29.81
C ALA A 35 -5.93 1.06 -28.93
N LEU A 36 -6.34 -0.12 -29.40
CA LEU A 36 -7.16 -1.06 -28.63
C LEU A 36 -6.43 -1.57 -27.39
N LEU A 37 -5.15 -1.98 -27.53
CA LEU A 37 -4.35 -2.43 -26.40
C LEU A 37 -4.15 -1.32 -25.37
N ALA A 38 -3.94 -0.07 -25.81
CA ALA A 38 -3.85 1.09 -24.92
C ALA A 38 -5.15 1.31 -24.15
N GLN A 39 -6.29 1.12 -24.83
CA GLN A 39 -7.60 1.31 -24.22
C GLN A 39 -7.97 0.17 -23.27
N VAL A 40 -7.69 -1.09 -23.60
CA VAL A 40 -7.83 -2.24 -22.71
C VAL A 40 -7.00 -2.04 -21.43
N ASN A 41 -5.75 -1.57 -21.57
CA ASN A 41 -4.89 -1.27 -20.43
C ASN A 41 -5.43 -0.13 -19.58
N ALA A 42 -5.91 0.97 -20.19
CA ALA A 42 -6.52 2.09 -19.49
C ALA A 42 -7.78 1.66 -18.72
N ASN A 43 -8.59 0.80 -19.31
CA ASN A 43 -9.79 0.25 -18.69
C ASN A 43 -9.45 -0.67 -17.51
N GLN A 44 -8.43 -1.52 -17.64
CA GLN A 44 -7.93 -2.35 -16.54
C GLN A 44 -7.40 -1.50 -15.39
N GLU A 45 -6.66 -0.43 -15.67
CA GLU A 45 -6.20 0.51 -14.65
C GLU A 45 -7.37 1.20 -13.94
N GLN A 46 -8.39 1.63 -14.66
CA GLN A 46 -9.60 2.22 -14.07
C GLN A 46 -10.36 1.23 -13.18
N LEU A 47 -10.48 -0.02 -13.60
CA LEU A 47 -11.11 -1.07 -12.78
C LEU A 47 -10.33 -1.34 -11.49
N LEU A 48 -9.00 -1.38 -11.56
CA LEU A 48 -8.13 -1.54 -10.40
C LEU A 48 -8.23 -0.33 -9.45
N LEU A 49 -8.24 0.89 -9.99
CA LEU A 49 -8.46 2.12 -9.21
C LEU A 49 -9.84 2.12 -8.54
N ARG A 50 -10.88 1.72 -9.27
CA ARG A 50 -12.24 1.61 -8.73
C ARG A 50 -12.31 0.60 -7.58
N LYS A 51 -11.72 -0.58 -7.74
CA LYS A 51 -11.62 -1.62 -6.69
C LYS A 51 -10.87 -1.07 -5.47
N ARG A 52 -9.76 -0.37 -5.71
CA ARG A 52 -8.96 0.26 -4.67
C ARG A 52 -9.74 1.33 -3.91
N PHE A 53 -10.42 2.25 -4.60
CA PHE A 53 -11.24 3.28 -3.95
C PHE A 53 -12.41 2.69 -3.18
N ARG A 54 -13.02 1.60 -3.67
CA ARG A 54 -14.07 0.88 -2.95
C ARG A 54 -13.54 0.30 -1.63
N ASN A 55 -12.36 -0.31 -1.66
CA ASN A 55 -11.70 -0.81 -0.43
C ASN A 55 -11.33 0.34 0.52
N MET A 56 -10.90 1.49 -0.01
CA MET A 56 -10.60 2.67 0.79
C MET A 56 -11.84 3.34 1.38
N GLN A 57 -13.03 3.18 0.79
CA GLN A 57 -14.29 3.62 1.40
C GLN A 57 -14.59 2.87 2.70
N ASP A 58 -14.24 1.60 2.75
CA ASP A 58 -14.40 0.80 3.96
C ASP A 58 -13.42 1.21 5.06
N SER A 59 -12.13 1.35 4.72
CA SER A 59 -11.06 1.73 5.64
C SER A 59 -10.01 2.60 4.91
N PRO A 60 -10.19 3.94 4.87
CA PRO A 60 -9.32 4.82 4.10
C PRO A 60 -7.90 4.91 4.63
N PHE A 61 -7.73 4.85 5.95
CA PHE A 61 -6.44 4.89 6.63
C PHE A 61 -6.50 4.10 7.93
N PHE A 62 -5.35 3.69 8.43
CA PHE A 62 -5.21 2.97 9.68
C PHE A 62 -4.19 3.62 10.63
N GLY A 63 -3.41 4.58 10.14
CA GLY A 63 -2.39 5.29 10.92
C GLY A 63 -2.31 6.76 10.55
N ARG A 64 -1.77 7.57 11.48
CA ARG A 64 -1.38 8.95 11.28
C ARG A 64 -0.09 9.24 12.03
N VAL A 65 0.78 10.00 11.43
CA VAL A 65 1.97 10.58 12.06
C VAL A 65 1.86 12.10 11.97
N ASP A 66 2.03 12.75 13.08
CA ASP A 66 2.17 14.20 13.16
C ASP A 66 3.67 14.50 13.22
N PHE A 67 4.24 15.06 12.15
CA PHE A 67 5.68 15.23 11.96
C PHE A 67 6.02 16.69 11.83
N ILE A 68 6.96 17.15 12.67
CA ILE A 68 7.50 18.52 12.65
C ILE A 68 8.80 18.47 11.87
N TYR A 69 8.88 19.20 10.75
CA TYR A 69 10.12 19.32 10.00
C TYR A 69 11.17 20.09 10.78
N GLN A 70 12.42 19.78 10.51
CA GLN A 70 13.52 20.52 11.12
C GLN A 70 13.46 22.00 10.71
N GLY A 71 13.22 22.87 11.70
CA GLY A 71 13.08 24.30 11.51
C GLY A 71 11.65 24.82 11.52
N ASP A 72 10.65 23.93 11.56
CA ASP A 72 9.24 24.28 11.69
C ASP A 72 8.77 24.13 13.15
N GLU A 73 7.68 24.77 13.50
CA GLU A 73 7.07 24.68 14.83
C GLU A 73 5.78 23.85 14.82
N GLU A 74 5.08 23.79 13.68
CA GLU A 74 3.80 23.12 13.58
C GLU A 74 3.93 21.75 12.90
N PRO A 75 3.21 20.73 13.42
CA PRO A 75 3.23 19.39 12.85
C PRO A 75 2.41 19.30 11.57
N GLU A 76 2.97 18.64 10.59
CA GLU A 76 2.27 18.19 9.41
C GLU A 76 1.71 16.77 9.63
N GLN A 77 0.43 16.57 9.26
CA GLN A 77 -0.27 15.30 9.44
C GLN A 77 -0.13 14.41 8.22
N PHE A 78 0.39 13.20 8.41
CA PHE A 78 0.49 12.16 7.40
C PHE A 78 -0.44 11.00 7.73
N TYR A 79 -1.58 10.91 7.03
CA TYR A 79 -2.44 9.74 7.13
C TYR A 79 -1.88 8.62 6.27
N ILE A 80 -1.93 7.38 6.79
CA ILE A 80 -1.33 6.19 6.19
C ILE A 80 -2.41 5.14 5.97
N GLY A 81 -2.50 4.65 4.74
CA GLY A 81 -3.51 3.69 4.33
C GLY A 81 -2.98 2.66 3.32
N ILE A 82 -3.88 1.85 2.79
CA ILE A 82 -3.55 0.79 1.82
C ILE A 82 -3.12 1.32 0.45
N GLY A 83 -3.27 2.63 0.23
CA GLY A 83 -2.88 3.28 -1.02
C GLY A 83 -2.96 4.80 -0.93
N ASN A 84 -2.40 5.50 -1.93
CA ASN A 84 -2.53 6.95 -2.03
C ASN A 84 -3.97 7.34 -2.37
N LEU A 85 -4.46 8.36 -1.68
CA LEU A 85 -5.68 9.08 -2.00
C LEU A 85 -5.34 10.57 -2.11
N ALA A 86 -5.69 11.21 -3.20
CA ALA A 86 -5.54 12.64 -3.44
C ALA A 86 -6.84 13.18 -4.05
N GLU A 87 -7.11 14.47 -3.86
CA GLU A 87 -8.29 15.12 -4.45
C GLU A 87 -8.23 15.17 -5.96
N ARG A 88 -7.02 15.40 -6.49
CA ARG A 88 -6.75 15.49 -7.93
C ARG A 88 -5.45 14.77 -8.26
N ALA A 89 -5.34 14.30 -9.48
CA ALA A 89 -4.09 13.73 -9.98
C ALA A 89 -2.96 14.77 -9.86
N GLY A 90 -1.83 14.38 -9.24
CA GLY A 90 -0.67 15.26 -9.03
C GLY A 90 -0.76 16.18 -7.81
N SER A 91 -1.89 16.25 -7.11
CA SER A 91 -1.97 16.97 -5.83
C SER A 91 -1.36 16.15 -4.69
N ARG A 92 -1.06 16.84 -3.59
CA ARG A 92 -0.57 16.19 -2.37
C ARG A 92 -1.56 15.13 -1.89
N PRO A 93 -1.10 13.94 -1.53
CA PRO A 93 -1.98 12.89 -0.99
C PRO A 93 -2.61 13.30 0.33
N LEU A 94 -3.91 13.11 0.46
CA LEU A 94 -4.64 13.15 1.73
C LEU A 94 -4.33 11.91 2.57
N VAL A 95 -4.14 10.75 1.90
CA VAL A 95 -3.71 9.50 2.52
C VAL A 95 -2.51 8.99 1.73
N ASN A 96 -1.45 8.65 2.45
CA ASN A 96 -0.22 8.09 1.89
C ASN A 96 -0.30 6.56 1.88
N ASP A 97 0.20 5.98 0.80
CA ASP A 97 0.38 4.54 0.73
C ASP A 97 1.37 4.06 1.82
N TRP A 98 1.05 2.98 2.51
CA TRP A 98 1.89 2.42 3.57
C TRP A 98 3.33 2.09 3.10
N ARG A 99 3.52 1.90 1.78
CA ARG A 99 4.81 1.62 1.15
C ARG A 99 5.61 2.88 0.84
N ALA A 100 4.99 4.05 0.88
CA ALA A 100 5.66 5.32 0.60
C ALA A 100 6.80 5.58 1.61
N PRO A 101 7.87 6.29 1.21
CA PRO A 101 8.97 6.62 2.10
C PRO A 101 8.54 7.31 3.39
N VAL A 102 7.65 8.32 3.30
CA VAL A 102 7.11 9.04 4.47
C VAL A 102 6.37 8.13 5.44
N SER A 103 5.75 7.06 4.95
CA SER A 103 5.07 6.07 5.80
C SER A 103 6.05 5.27 6.67
N GLY A 104 7.33 5.27 6.35
CA GLY A 104 8.38 4.73 7.21
C GLY A 104 8.41 5.37 8.60
N LEU A 105 8.07 6.65 8.71
CA LEU A 105 7.95 7.34 10.00
C LEU A 105 7.03 6.60 10.98
N PHE A 106 5.95 6.02 10.48
CA PHE A 106 5.00 5.28 11.30
C PHE A 106 5.55 3.95 11.82
N TYR A 107 6.36 3.26 11.03
CA TYR A 107 6.81 1.91 11.32
C TYR A 107 8.19 1.85 12.01
N ASP A 108 9.10 2.75 11.63
CA ASP A 108 10.52 2.63 11.97
C ASP A 108 10.91 3.44 13.20
N TYR A 109 10.07 4.43 13.57
CA TYR A 109 10.37 5.37 14.66
C TYR A 109 9.29 5.35 15.74
N ASP A 110 9.71 5.63 16.96
CA ASP A 110 8.83 6.05 18.06
C ASP A 110 8.65 7.59 18.01
N LYS A 111 8.01 8.21 19.00
CA LYS A 111 8.00 9.68 19.14
C LYS A 111 9.43 10.21 19.31
N GLY A 112 9.67 11.42 18.84
CA GLY A 112 10.96 12.09 18.87
C GLY A 112 11.67 12.14 17.51
N PRO A 113 13.00 12.31 17.47
CA PRO A 113 13.75 12.52 16.24
C PRO A 113 13.57 11.38 15.24
N ALA A 114 13.25 11.75 13.99
CA ALA A 114 12.99 10.82 12.90
C ALA A 114 13.37 11.40 11.56
N SER A 115 13.54 10.54 10.56
CA SER A 115 13.86 10.96 9.20
C SER A 115 13.32 9.98 8.16
N TYR A 116 13.12 10.44 6.94
CA TYR A 116 12.77 9.58 5.81
C TYR A 116 13.46 10.03 4.52
N GLN A 117 13.60 9.10 3.58
CA GLN A 117 14.20 9.36 2.28
C GLN A 117 13.14 9.87 1.30
N ALA A 118 13.24 11.13 0.91
CA ALA A 118 12.47 11.72 -0.18
C ALA A 118 13.27 11.68 -1.49
N PRO A 119 12.64 11.86 -2.66
CA PRO A 119 13.36 11.89 -3.93
C PRO A 119 14.48 12.93 -4.02
N LEU A 120 14.37 14.02 -3.26
CA LEU A 120 15.35 15.13 -3.22
C LEU A 120 16.37 15.00 -2.09
N GLY A 121 16.30 13.99 -1.26
CA GLY A 121 17.23 13.75 -0.16
C GLY A 121 16.56 13.30 1.13
N THR A 122 17.34 13.22 2.19
CA THR A 122 16.86 12.87 3.53
C THR A 122 16.16 14.07 4.17
N ILE A 123 14.92 13.84 4.61
CA ILE A 123 14.15 14.83 5.37
C ILE A 123 14.22 14.43 6.84
N CYS A 124 14.68 15.37 7.67
CA CYS A 124 14.81 15.21 9.12
C CYS A 124 13.75 16.04 9.85
N GLY A 125 13.39 15.60 11.04
CA GLY A 125 12.44 16.29 11.90
C GLY A 125 12.13 15.47 13.15
N GLU A 126 10.97 15.67 13.71
CA GLU A 126 10.51 15.03 14.93
C GLU A 126 9.07 14.54 14.79
N ILE A 127 8.79 13.35 15.31
CA ILE A 127 7.43 12.83 15.45
C ILE A 127 6.84 13.37 16.75
N ALA A 128 5.86 14.26 16.63
CA ALA A 128 5.14 14.83 17.76
C ALA A 128 4.11 13.86 18.31
N SER A 129 3.35 13.21 17.43
CA SER A 129 2.37 12.19 17.82
C SER A 129 2.19 11.12 16.75
N LYS A 130 1.72 9.95 17.18
CA LYS A 130 1.33 8.83 16.30
C LYS A 130 -0.05 8.37 16.72
N TRP A 131 -0.89 8.11 15.74
CA TRP A 131 -2.26 7.68 15.98
C TRP A 131 -2.56 6.41 15.21
N GLN A 132 -3.30 5.52 15.81
CA GLN A 132 -3.83 4.32 15.18
C GLN A 132 -5.35 4.36 15.13
N TYR A 133 -5.88 3.86 14.03
CA TYR A 133 -7.31 3.85 13.73
C TYR A 133 -7.77 2.47 13.30
N LYS A 134 -8.94 2.06 13.75
CA LYS A 134 -9.67 0.94 13.15
C LYS A 134 -10.99 1.46 12.58
N ILE A 135 -11.09 1.36 11.27
CA ILE A 135 -12.27 1.78 10.53
C ILE A 135 -12.82 0.54 9.83
N ARG A 136 -14.11 0.32 9.90
CA ARG A 136 -14.81 -0.77 9.22
C ARG A 136 -16.14 -0.25 8.69
N ASN A 137 -16.44 -0.55 7.41
CA ASN A 137 -17.64 -0.07 6.71
C ASN A 137 -17.80 1.46 6.81
N GLY A 138 -16.68 2.20 6.67
CA GLY A 138 -16.64 3.65 6.75
C GLY A 138 -16.94 4.22 8.15
N ARG A 139 -16.99 3.38 9.20
CA ARG A 139 -17.24 3.81 10.58
C ARG A 139 -16.00 3.64 11.43
N MET A 140 -15.69 4.67 12.21
CA MET A 140 -14.62 4.62 13.21
C MET A 140 -15.04 3.65 14.33
N ILE A 141 -14.27 2.58 14.52
CA ILE A 141 -14.46 1.61 15.60
C ILE A 141 -13.71 2.09 16.85
N TYR A 142 -12.43 2.43 16.68
CA TYR A 142 -11.61 3.06 17.71
C TYR A 142 -10.51 3.91 17.10
N GLN A 143 -9.99 4.82 17.90
CA GLN A 143 -8.78 5.59 17.67
C GLN A 143 -8.05 5.73 19.00
N PHE A 144 -6.74 5.69 18.95
CA PHE A 144 -5.90 5.97 20.11
C PHE A 144 -4.56 6.57 19.68
N GLU A 145 -4.00 7.38 20.54
CA GLU A 145 -2.65 7.89 20.37
C GLU A 145 -1.66 6.82 20.80
N SER A 146 -0.78 6.44 19.88
CA SER A 146 0.21 5.40 20.10
C SER A 146 1.49 6.00 20.68
N ASP A 147 1.53 6.23 21.96
CA ASP A 147 2.81 6.51 22.66
C ASP A 147 3.70 5.29 22.72
N VAL A 148 3.05 4.14 22.74
CA VAL A 148 3.68 2.82 22.74
C VAL A 148 2.80 1.89 21.92
N LYS A 149 3.05 1.78 20.60
CA LYS A 149 2.81 0.57 19.79
C LYS A 149 1.37 0.10 19.50
N ILE A 150 1.26 0.21 18.32
CA ILE A 150 0.58 -0.32 17.16
C ILE A 150 -0.19 -1.57 17.53
N ASP A 151 -0.89 -2.16 17.98
CA ASP A 151 -1.65 -3.40 18.17
C ASP A 151 -1.76 -3.91 19.62
N ASP A 152 -1.08 -3.31 20.56
CA ASP A 152 -1.08 -3.86 21.91
C ASP A 152 -2.46 -3.81 22.59
N GLU A 153 -3.20 -2.71 22.44
CA GLU A 153 -4.53 -2.61 23.07
C GLU A 153 -5.57 -3.46 22.35
N ILE A 154 -5.41 -3.67 21.03
CA ILE A 154 -6.28 -4.55 20.26
C ILE A 154 -6.00 -6.01 20.59
N LEU A 155 -4.72 -6.36 20.59
CA LEU A 155 -4.29 -7.70 21.01
C LEU A 155 -4.66 -7.94 22.47
N MET A 156 -4.59 -6.90 23.31
CA MET A 156 -4.98 -6.95 24.71
C MET A 156 -6.50 -7.01 24.93
N ALA A 157 -7.28 -6.32 24.10
CA ALA A 157 -8.74 -6.42 24.11
C ALA A 157 -9.20 -7.80 23.60
N GLU A 158 -8.47 -8.40 22.66
CA GLU A 158 -8.76 -9.75 22.15
C GLU A 158 -8.20 -10.87 23.05
N LEU A 159 -7.09 -10.64 23.76
CA LEU A 159 -6.47 -11.61 24.68
C LEU A 159 -6.92 -11.47 26.15
N GLY A 160 -7.77 -10.48 26.44
CA GLY A 160 -8.23 -10.21 27.80
C GLY A 160 -7.28 -9.30 28.59
N SER A 161 -7.82 -8.57 29.54
CA SER A 161 -7.28 -7.40 30.28
C SER A 161 -5.98 -7.61 31.09
N GLY A 162 -5.15 -8.59 30.77
CA GLY A 162 -4.02 -9.00 31.61
C GLY A 162 -2.62 -8.95 31.01
N GLY A 163 -2.43 -8.43 29.80
CA GLY A 163 -1.12 -8.47 29.15
C GLY A 163 -0.06 -7.61 29.81
N SER A 164 1.09 -8.25 30.15
CA SER A 164 2.20 -7.60 30.81
C SER A 164 2.97 -6.65 29.87
N THR A 165 3.64 -5.63 30.44
CA THR A 165 4.55 -4.73 29.71
C THR A 165 5.61 -5.49 28.92
N ALA A 166 6.00 -6.67 29.39
CA ALA A 166 6.95 -7.56 28.70
C ALA A 166 6.38 -8.07 27.36
N LEU A 167 5.10 -8.51 27.31
CA LEU A 167 4.45 -8.96 26.09
C LEU A 167 4.34 -7.81 25.07
N LYS A 168 4.00 -6.63 25.54
CA LYS A 168 3.98 -5.41 24.73
C LYS A 168 5.32 -5.15 24.04
N ASN A 169 6.41 -5.26 24.76
CA ASN A 169 7.74 -5.06 24.22
C ASN A 169 8.14 -6.15 23.18
N ILE A 170 7.71 -7.39 23.40
CA ILE A 170 7.97 -8.50 22.46
C ILE A 170 7.26 -8.25 21.13
N VAL A 171 5.96 -7.95 21.17
CA VAL A 171 5.17 -7.66 19.94
C VAL A 171 5.80 -6.51 19.15
N ARG A 172 6.22 -5.46 19.82
CA ARG A 172 6.91 -4.32 19.18
C ARG A 172 8.19 -4.70 18.48
N THR A 173 9.01 -5.48 19.13
CA THR A 173 10.27 -5.91 18.55
C THR A 173 10.01 -6.74 17.29
N ILE A 174 9.05 -7.67 17.35
CA ILE A 174 8.66 -8.50 16.22
C ILE A 174 8.17 -7.66 15.04
N GLN A 175 7.30 -6.68 15.28
CA GLN A 175 6.78 -5.81 14.21
C GLN A 175 7.87 -4.96 13.56
N LYS A 176 8.77 -4.40 14.36
CA LYS A 176 9.91 -3.63 13.87
C LYS A 176 10.86 -4.49 13.03
N GLU A 177 11.15 -5.71 13.46
CA GLU A 177 11.96 -6.67 12.71
C GLU A 177 11.28 -7.09 11.41
N GLN A 178 9.96 -7.36 11.44
CA GLN A 178 9.19 -7.68 10.24
C GLN A 178 9.22 -6.54 9.24
N ASN A 179 9.06 -5.31 9.69
CA ASN A 179 9.10 -4.13 8.82
C ASN A 179 10.49 -3.91 8.21
N ALA A 180 11.56 -4.12 8.98
CA ALA A 180 12.94 -4.08 8.48
C ALA A 180 13.16 -5.09 7.34
N ILE A 181 12.61 -6.30 7.46
CA ILE A 181 12.66 -7.34 6.42
C ILE A 181 11.86 -6.90 5.18
N ILE A 182 10.64 -6.40 5.37
CA ILE A 182 9.75 -5.97 4.29
C ILE A 182 10.40 -4.86 3.46
N ARG A 183 11.01 -3.88 4.10
CA ARG A 183 11.59 -2.68 3.46
C ARG A 183 13.04 -2.83 3.02
N ASN A 184 13.69 -3.96 3.30
CA ASN A 184 15.07 -4.18 2.87
C ASN A 184 15.17 -4.31 1.34
N THR A 185 15.82 -3.36 0.69
CA THR A 185 16.06 -3.34 -0.76
C THR A 185 17.51 -3.67 -1.13
N ARG A 186 18.40 -3.91 -0.15
CA ARG A 186 19.84 -4.08 -0.37
C ARG A 186 20.22 -5.53 -0.64
N ASP A 187 19.58 -6.47 0.08
CA ASP A 187 19.97 -7.87 0.03
C ASP A 187 19.37 -8.58 -1.20
N LYS A 188 20.24 -9.15 -2.01
CA LYS A 188 19.84 -9.94 -3.20
C LYS A 188 19.25 -11.30 -2.81
N ILE A 189 19.72 -11.88 -1.73
CA ILE A 189 19.26 -13.16 -1.20
C ILE A 189 18.90 -12.94 0.26
N MET A 190 17.71 -13.38 0.64
CA MET A 190 17.23 -13.27 2.02
C MET A 190 16.62 -14.60 2.46
N VAL A 191 17.02 -15.06 3.63
CA VAL A 191 16.46 -16.26 4.28
C VAL A 191 15.68 -15.81 5.51
N ILE A 192 14.38 -16.11 5.54
CA ILE A 192 13.49 -15.78 6.66
C ILE A 192 13.20 -17.08 7.42
N GLN A 193 13.70 -17.17 8.64
CA GLN A 193 13.53 -18.30 9.53
C GLN A 193 12.59 -17.93 10.69
N GLY A 194 11.79 -18.86 11.15
CA GLY A 194 10.88 -18.65 12.28
C GLY A 194 9.95 -19.85 12.50
N ALA A 195 9.32 -19.90 13.65
CA ALA A 195 8.37 -20.94 14.02
C ALA A 195 7.15 -20.98 13.08
N ALA A 196 6.39 -22.07 13.08
CA ALA A 196 5.11 -22.15 12.40
C ALA A 196 4.17 -21.05 12.96
N GLY A 197 3.44 -20.35 12.06
CA GLY A 197 2.54 -19.26 12.47
C GLY A 197 3.21 -17.90 12.72
N SER A 198 4.55 -17.77 12.64
CA SER A 198 5.27 -16.49 12.85
C SER A 198 5.07 -15.44 11.74
N GLY A 199 4.20 -15.68 10.78
CA GLY A 199 3.92 -14.72 9.70
C GLY A 199 4.92 -14.70 8.55
N LYS A 200 5.82 -15.68 8.41
CA LYS A 200 6.84 -15.71 7.33
C LYS A 200 6.28 -15.48 5.93
N THR A 201 5.20 -16.17 5.60
CA THR A 201 4.55 -16.03 4.29
C THR A 201 3.94 -14.65 4.12
N SER A 202 3.30 -14.10 5.16
CA SER A 202 2.75 -12.75 5.16
C SER A 202 3.85 -11.72 4.93
N ILE A 203 4.98 -11.84 5.63
CA ILE A 203 6.15 -10.98 5.45
C ILE A 203 6.67 -11.05 4.01
N ALA A 204 6.79 -12.27 3.44
CA ALA A 204 7.25 -12.45 2.07
C ALA A 204 6.32 -11.76 1.05
N LEU A 205 5.00 -11.91 1.20
CA LEU A 205 4.02 -11.25 0.33
C LEU A 205 4.03 -9.72 0.48
N HIS A 206 4.12 -9.21 1.71
CA HIS A 206 4.26 -7.77 1.94
C HIS A 206 5.56 -7.22 1.37
N ARG A 207 6.67 -7.97 1.46
CA ARG A 207 7.93 -7.60 0.83
C ARG A 207 7.80 -7.53 -0.69
N ILE A 208 7.18 -8.50 -1.33
CA ILE A 208 6.90 -8.48 -2.78
C ILE A 208 6.09 -7.22 -3.14
N ALA A 209 5.03 -6.94 -2.40
CA ALA A 209 4.20 -5.75 -2.61
C ALA A 209 4.99 -4.45 -2.43
N TYR A 210 5.90 -4.41 -1.46
CA TYR A 210 6.79 -3.28 -1.23
C TYR A 210 7.79 -3.11 -2.38
N LEU A 211 8.45 -4.17 -2.82
CA LEU A 211 9.43 -4.13 -3.92
C LEU A 211 8.78 -3.69 -5.24
N LEU A 212 7.60 -4.21 -5.58
CA LEU A 212 6.83 -3.78 -6.75
C LEU A 212 6.46 -2.29 -6.71
N TYR A 213 6.21 -1.74 -5.53
CA TYR A 213 5.95 -0.31 -5.36
C TYR A 213 7.25 0.51 -5.46
N HIS A 214 8.31 0.07 -4.78
CA HIS A 214 9.58 0.78 -4.65
C HIS A 214 10.31 0.86 -6.01
N ASP A 215 10.38 -0.26 -6.73
CA ASP A 215 11.07 -0.35 -8.03
C ASP A 215 10.09 -0.54 -9.21
N ARG A 216 8.95 0.15 -9.16
CA ARG A 216 7.88 0.07 -10.16
C ARG A 216 8.29 0.39 -11.60
N LYS A 217 9.47 1.01 -11.79
CA LYS A 217 10.02 1.30 -13.11
C LYS A 217 10.63 0.06 -13.77
N ASN A 218 11.26 -0.80 -12.97
CA ASN A 218 12.02 -1.96 -13.46
C ASN A 218 11.35 -3.29 -13.10
N LEU A 219 10.61 -3.35 -11.97
CA LEU A 219 10.00 -4.57 -11.47
C LEU A 219 8.50 -4.60 -11.77
N LYS A 220 8.08 -5.67 -12.46
CA LYS A 220 6.67 -5.95 -12.78
C LYS A 220 6.26 -7.28 -12.16
N SER A 221 4.96 -7.52 -12.01
CA SER A 221 4.43 -8.80 -11.52
C SER A 221 4.91 -10.00 -12.35
N SER A 222 5.10 -9.82 -13.67
CA SER A 222 5.64 -10.83 -14.57
C SER A 222 7.10 -11.23 -14.28
N ASN A 223 7.84 -10.44 -13.50
CA ASN A 223 9.22 -10.76 -13.10
C ASN A 223 9.29 -11.53 -11.76
N ILE A 224 8.13 -11.87 -11.17
CA ILE A 224 8.06 -12.51 -9.86
C ILE A 224 7.56 -13.94 -10.03
N LEU A 225 8.30 -14.88 -9.45
CA LEU A 225 7.91 -16.29 -9.36
C LEU A 225 7.77 -16.65 -7.87
N ILE A 226 6.60 -17.17 -7.51
CA ILE A 226 6.32 -17.70 -6.16
C ILE A 226 6.25 -19.22 -6.26
N LEU A 227 7.11 -19.91 -5.52
CA LEU A 227 7.07 -21.36 -5.40
C LEU A 227 6.57 -21.72 -4.00
N SER A 228 5.44 -22.39 -3.93
CA SER A 228 4.83 -22.81 -2.67
C SER A 228 4.37 -24.27 -2.75
N PRO A 229 4.58 -25.07 -1.71
CA PRO A 229 4.00 -26.42 -1.64
C PRO A 229 2.48 -26.38 -1.39
N ASN A 230 1.91 -25.22 -1.08
CA ASN A 230 0.49 -25.06 -0.75
C ASN A 230 -0.23 -24.25 -1.82
N SER A 231 -1.28 -24.83 -2.42
CA SER A 231 -2.09 -24.22 -3.48
C SER A 231 -2.99 -23.06 -3.02
N ILE A 232 -3.05 -22.74 -1.73
CA ILE A 232 -3.86 -21.64 -1.19
C ILE A 232 -3.38 -20.26 -1.71
N PHE A 233 -2.17 -20.17 -2.26
CA PHE A 233 -1.56 -18.92 -2.75
C PHE A 233 -1.64 -18.73 -4.28
N PHE A 234 -2.41 -19.57 -4.98
CA PHE A 234 -2.63 -19.50 -6.42
C PHE A 234 -4.10 -19.23 -6.73
#